data_20e40e93ce1d0139deac58ceca2beec1
#
_entry.id   20e40e93ce1d0139deac58ceca2beec1
#
_cell.length_a   1.000
_cell.length_b   1.000
_cell.length_c   1.000
_cell.angle_alpha   90.00
_cell.angle_beta   90.00
_cell.angle_gamma   90.00
#
_symmetry.space_group_name_H-M   'P 1'
#
loop_
_entity.id
_entity.type
_entity.pdbx_description
1 polymer ?
#
loop_
_entity_poly.entity_id
_entity_poly.type
_entity_poly.pdbx_seq_one_letter_code
_entity_poly.pdbx_strand_id
1 'polypeptide(L)'
;MRKLFALLAAVATLAAPLGVTRASAQQSQPQRRTGQPRRGQTPATTPPPPEATAPADTMSANASGETLIRNATVLTASHGTLANADILIRKGKIDAVGANLKAGAGARVIDATGRFVTPGIIDCHSHSAVDAINEGTLSVTSMVRIRDVMNPTDINVYRALAGGVTAQNTLHGSANTIGGQNAVIKMKYGRPIAEWFFGAPPGIKFALGENVKRSNNSNVIVVGGAQPPRRYPQTRMGQEEVLRDAFTRARNYKREWDDYRAAQQRGERNAVPPRRDLQLEPLVEVLEGKRFVHAHSYRSDEMLMLLNIAEEFGFRVKTLQHVLEGYKIAPEIAKHGAGASTFADFWGYKLEAYDSIPYNSAIMTRAGVVTSVNSDDAGRARRLNIDAAKMMKYGGLTEQEALRLVTLNAAIQLGIDGHTGSIDVGKDADLVIWNGHPFSVYSRVDQTYIDGELFFDRDQDMKRRADLERERQELEKAEPNQAPTGAPLGGAAPRGRRPGSHDDDDGDGDGGHN
;
A
#
# COMPACT_ATOMS: atom_id res chain seq x y z
N MET A 1 67.37 11.92 12.20
CA MET A 1 68.35 11.12 11.44
C MET A 1 67.60 10.53 10.26
N ARG A 2 67.85 11.08 9.06
CA ARG A 2 68.48 10.47 7.88
C ARG A 2 67.72 9.23 7.37
N LYS A 3 67.31 8.98 6.10
CA LYS A 3 67.49 9.57 4.73
C LYS A 3 66.43 8.87 3.87
N LEU A 4 65.64 9.49 3.01
CA LEU A 4 65.89 9.73 1.58
C LEU A 4 66.27 8.48 0.76
N PHE A 5 65.39 8.10 -0.21
CA PHE A 5 65.78 7.94 -1.62
C PHE A 5 64.52 7.88 -2.53
N ALA A 6 64.53 8.74 -3.51
CA ALA A 6 63.65 8.80 -4.67
C ALA A 6 64.19 7.88 -5.79
N LEU A 7 63.35 7.31 -6.60
CA LEU A 7 63.71 6.87 -7.95
C LEU A 7 62.60 7.20 -8.96
N LEU A 8 62.92 8.16 -9.81
CA LEU A 8 62.27 8.42 -11.09
C LEU A 8 62.69 7.32 -12.11
N ALA A 9 61.75 6.84 -12.92
CA ALA A 9 62.07 6.29 -14.23
C ALA A 9 60.98 6.75 -15.23
N ALA A 10 61.41 7.60 -16.13
CA ALA A 10 60.73 8.00 -17.33
C ALA A 10 60.85 6.93 -18.42
N VAL A 11 59.78 6.61 -19.13
CA VAL A 11 59.87 5.97 -20.44
C VAL A 11 59.00 6.70 -21.43
N ALA A 12 59.62 7.01 -22.56
CA ALA A 12 59.17 7.91 -23.58
C ALA A 12 58.13 7.30 -24.54
N THR A 13 57.35 8.17 -25.06
CA THR A 13 56.42 8.16 -26.19
C THR A 13 56.92 7.48 -27.47
N LEU A 14 56.04 6.71 -28.12
CA LEU A 14 56.00 6.52 -29.57
C LEU A 14 54.58 6.69 -30.07
N ALA A 15 54.35 7.79 -30.76
CA ALA A 15 53.12 8.09 -31.49
C ALA A 15 53.27 7.53 -32.94
N ALA A 16 52.24 6.83 -33.40
CA ALA A 16 52.02 6.59 -34.81
C ALA A 16 50.56 6.93 -35.16
N PRO A 17 50.30 7.65 -36.25
CA PRO A 17 48.92 8.02 -36.62
C PRO A 17 48.31 6.91 -37.48
N LEU A 18 47.14 6.40 -37.09
CA LEU A 18 46.32 5.57 -37.95
C LEU A 18 45.10 6.42 -38.44
N GLY A 19 45.02 6.51 -39.75
CA GLY A 19 44.07 7.31 -40.48
C GLY A 19 42.62 6.89 -40.25
N VAL A 20 41.77 7.88 -40.06
CA VAL A 20 40.32 7.75 -39.98
C VAL A 20 39.75 7.81 -41.41
N THR A 21 39.35 6.67 -41.98
CA THR A 21 38.49 6.63 -43.16
C THR A 21 37.05 6.82 -42.73
N ARG A 22 36.45 7.95 -43.09
CA ARG A 22 35.01 8.20 -43.01
C ARG A 22 34.29 7.31 -44.02
N ALA A 23 33.49 6.37 -43.54
CA ALA A 23 32.48 5.71 -44.37
C ALA A 23 31.19 6.51 -44.23
N SER A 24 30.77 7.12 -45.35
CA SER A 24 29.48 7.78 -45.50
C SER A 24 28.39 6.71 -45.63
N ALA A 25 27.54 6.58 -44.61
CA ALA A 25 26.35 5.77 -44.74
C ALA A 25 25.25 6.60 -45.40
N GLN A 26 24.94 6.23 -46.64
CA GLN A 26 23.81 6.71 -47.41
C GLN A 26 22.52 6.14 -46.82
N GLN A 27 21.65 7.02 -46.32
CA GLN A 27 20.27 6.69 -45.96
C GLN A 27 19.46 6.40 -47.21
N SER A 28 19.06 5.15 -47.40
CA SER A 28 18.06 4.77 -48.38
C SER A 28 16.66 4.91 -47.76
N GLN A 29 15.87 5.83 -48.30
CA GLN A 29 14.44 5.97 -48.02
C GLN A 29 13.66 4.77 -48.61
N PRO A 30 12.68 4.21 -47.90
CA PRO A 30 11.80 3.21 -48.52
C PRO A 30 10.76 3.88 -49.40
N GLN A 31 10.71 3.44 -50.67
CA GLN A 31 9.70 3.81 -51.63
C GLN A 31 8.30 3.38 -51.18
N ARG A 32 7.36 4.33 -51.22
CA ARG A 32 5.92 4.07 -51.11
C ARG A 32 5.44 3.22 -52.27
N ARG A 33 5.04 2.00 -52.03
CA ARG A 33 4.21 1.22 -52.91
C ARG A 33 2.73 1.59 -52.70
N THR A 34 2.12 2.20 -53.67
CA THR A 34 0.67 2.37 -53.77
C THR A 34 0.04 1.01 -54.11
N GLY A 35 -0.59 0.39 -53.15
CA GLY A 35 -1.40 -0.81 -53.32
C GLY A 35 -2.87 -0.46 -53.17
N GLN A 36 -3.68 -0.86 -54.14
CA GLN A 36 -5.12 -0.68 -54.21
C GLN A 36 -5.86 -1.30 -52.99
N PRO A 37 -7.04 -0.77 -52.61
CA PRO A 37 -7.81 -1.28 -51.49
C PRO A 37 -8.47 -2.61 -51.85
N ARG A 38 -8.14 -3.68 -51.12
CA ARG A 38 -8.92 -4.92 -51.11
C ARG A 38 -10.19 -4.69 -50.29
N ARG A 39 -11.34 -4.93 -50.96
CA ARG A 39 -12.68 -4.99 -50.37
C ARG A 39 -12.74 -6.02 -49.25
N GLY A 40 -13.23 -5.60 -48.09
CA GLY A 40 -14.16 -6.27 -47.24
C GLY A 40 -13.77 -7.65 -46.69
N GLN A 41 -13.10 -7.67 -45.54
CA GLN A 41 -13.38 -8.66 -44.52
C GLN A 41 -13.55 -7.88 -43.18
N THR A 42 -14.77 -7.87 -42.69
CA THR A 42 -15.11 -7.44 -41.35
C THR A 42 -14.30 -8.31 -40.37
N PRO A 43 -13.53 -7.74 -39.42
CA PRO A 43 -12.92 -8.56 -38.40
C PRO A 43 -14.06 -9.24 -37.63
N ALA A 44 -13.97 -10.55 -37.47
CA ALA A 44 -14.83 -11.26 -36.54
C ALA A 44 -14.60 -10.65 -35.18
N THR A 45 -15.62 -9.99 -34.67
CA THR A 45 -15.66 -9.53 -33.27
C THR A 45 -15.71 -10.79 -32.41
N THR A 46 -14.56 -11.16 -31.85
CA THR A 46 -14.54 -12.10 -30.71
C THR A 46 -15.43 -11.47 -29.64
N PRO A 47 -16.45 -12.15 -29.16
CA PRO A 47 -17.23 -11.62 -28.05
C PRO A 47 -16.28 -11.37 -26.88
N PRO A 48 -16.45 -10.27 -26.11
CA PRO A 48 -15.70 -10.06 -24.91
C PRO A 48 -15.84 -11.31 -24.01
N PRO A 49 -14.79 -11.70 -23.28
CA PRO A 49 -14.90 -12.77 -22.31
C PRO A 49 -16.09 -12.46 -21.40
N PRO A 50 -16.87 -13.48 -21.00
CA PRO A 50 -18.00 -13.24 -20.11
C PRO A 50 -17.48 -12.46 -18.91
N GLU A 51 -18.06 -11.29 -18.70
CA GLU A 51 -17.84 -10.52 -17.48
C GLU A 51 -17.99 -11.51 -16.33
N ALA A 52 -16.96 -11.66 -15.51
CA ALA A 52 -17.03 -12.51 -14.33
C ALA A 52 -18.14 -11.90 -13.46
N THR A 53 -19.34 -12.41 -13.63
CA THR A 53 -20.45 -12.06 -12.77
C THR A 53 -20.03 -12.49 -11.39
N ALA A 54 -19.65 -11.51 -10.57
CA ALA A 54 -19.65 -11.72 -9.12
C ALA A 54 -20.95 -12.42 -8.79
N PRO A 55 -20.94 -13.53 -8.05
CA PRO A 55 -22.18 -14.23 -7.76
C PRO A 55 -23.11 -13.22 -7.14
N ALA A 56 -24.17 -12.90 -7.85
CA ALA A 56 -25.30 -12.17 -7.34
C ALA A 56 -26.09 -13.11 -6.41
N ASP A 57 -25.44 -13.58 -5.36
CA ASP A 57 -26.16 -13.96 -4.17
C ASP A 57 -26.62 -12.66 -3.56
N THR A 58 -27.79 -12.27 -3.96
CA THR A 58 -28.60 -11.22 -3.36
C THR A 58 -28.69 -11.53 -1.88
N MET A 59 -27.71 -10.99 -1.14
CA MET A 59 -27.89 -10.87 0.30
C MET A 59 -29.15 -10.06 0.47
N SER A 60 -30.14 -10.65 1.13
CA SER A 60 -31.46 -10.08 1.33
C SER A 60 -31.26 -8.65 1.86
N ALA A 61 -31.43 -7.65 1.00
CA ALA A 61 -31.42 -6.27 1.42
C ALA A 61 -32.48 -6.15 2.52
N ASN A 62 -32.07 -5.64 3.69
CA ASN A 62 -33.01 -5.43 4.78
C ASN A 62 -34.12 -4.53 4.27
N ALA A 63 -35.37 -4.96 4.38
CA ALA A 63 -36.51 -4.17 3.92
C ALA A 63 -36.57 -2.78 4.58
N SER A 64 -36.04 -2.66 5.81
CA SER A 64 -35.95 -1.40 6.56
C SER A 64 -34.63 -0.66 6.41
N GLY A 65 -33.59 -1.27 5.81
CA GLY A 65 -32.22 -0.74 5.82
C GLY A 65 -31.61 -0.64 7.24
N GLU A 66 -32.15 -1.40 8.19
CA GLU A 66 -31.80 -1.40 9.60
C GLU A 66 -31.30 -2.77 10.05
N THR A 67 -30.19 -2.81 10.80
CA THR A 67 -29.62 -4.01 11.40
C THR A 67 -29.37 -3.81 12.88
N LEU A 68 -29.79 -4.79 13.69
CA LEU A 68 -29.52 -4.81 15.13
C LEU A 68 -28.67 -6.03 15.48
N ILE A 69 -27.43 -5.82 15.91
CA ILE A 69 -26.56 -6.83 16.50
C ILE A 69 -26.81 -6.82 17.99
N ARG A 70 -27.15 -7.97 18.59
CA ARG A 70 -27.56 -8.09 20.00
C ARG A 70 -26.64 -8.93 20.82
N ASN A 71 -26.59 -8.62 22.13
CA ASN A 71 -25.97 -9.42 23.19
C ASN A 71 -24.47 -9.69 22.98
N ALA A 72 -23.75 -8.81 22.27
CA ALA A 72 -22.34 -8.98 21.98
C ALA A 72 -21.43 -8.50 23.13
N THR A 73 -20.22 -9.03 23.18
CA THR A 73 -19.11 -8.33 23.84
C THR A 73 -18.49 -7.38 22.84
N VAL A 74 -18.68 -6.07 23.01
CA VAL A 74 -18.26 -5.03 22.07
C VAL A 74 -16.97 -4.38 22.54
N LEU A 75 -15.88 -4.52 21.76
CA LEU A 75 -14.63 -3.82 21.96
C LEU A 75 -14.64 -2.55 21.11
N THR A 76 -14.81 -1.38 21.73
CA THR A 76 -15.11 -0.14 21.00
C THR A 76 -13.89 0.55 20.39
N ALA A 77 -12.68 0.26 20.84
CA ALA A 77 -11.42 0.98 20.56
C ALA A 77 -11.36 2.42 21.12
N SER A 78 -12.49 3.04 21.44
CA SER A 78 -12.59 4.39 22.02
C SER A 78 -12.93 4.39 23.51
N HIS A 79 -13.92 3.60 23.91
CA HIS A 79 -14.53 3.62 25.26
C HIS A 79 -14.38 2.28 26.03
N GLY A 80 -13.41 1.42 25.63
CA GLY A 80 -13.21 0.12 26.29
C GLY A 80 -14.16 -0.95 25.80
N THR A 81 -14.42 -1.94 26.66
CA THR A 81 -15.20 -3.14 26.36
C THR A 81 -16.57 -3.07 27.03
N LEU A 82 -17.64 -3.29 26.25
CA LEU A 82 -19.02 -3.34 26.71
C LEU A 82 -19.51 -4.79 26.66
N ALA A 83 -19.94 -5.33 27.80
CA ALA A 83 -20.51 -6.66 27.89
C ALA A 83 -22.02 -6.62 27.59
N ASN A 84 -22.53 -7.66 26.89
CA ASN A 84 -23.96 -7.80 26.57
C ASN A 84 -24.56 -6.53 25.94
N ALA A 85 -23.83 -5.93 25.02
CA ALA A 85 -24.25 -4.71 24.35
C ALA A 85 -24.86 -5.01 22.98
N ASP A 86 -25.75 -4.12 22.57
CA ASP A 86 -26.37 -4.10 21.25
C ASP A 86 -25.77 -2.98 20.40
N ILE A 87 -25.72 -3.17 19.09
CA ILE A 87 -25.34 -2.15 18.10
C ILE A 87 -26.48 -2.02 17.11
N LEU A 88 -27.06 -0.84 17.01
CA LEU A 88 -28.08 -0.51 16.03
C LEU A 88 -27.44 0.20 14.85
N ILE A 89 -27.67 -0.32 13.65
CA ILE A 89 -27.14 0.22 12.39
C ILE A 89 -28.32 0.74 11.57
N ARG A 90 -28.21 1.98 11.10
CA ARG A 90 -29.16 2.61 10.17
C ARG A 90 -28.44 3.35 9.06
N LYS A 91 -28.89 3.16 7.84
CA LYS A 91 -28.31 3.85 6.66
C LYS A 91 -26.79 3.78 6.60
N GLY A 92 -26.23 2.60 6.91
CA GLY A 92 -24.78 2.39 6.89
C GLY A 92 -23.99 2.98 8.05
N LYS A 93 -24.65 3.60 9.04
CA LYS A 93 -24.03 4.22 10.20
C LYS A 93 -24.40 3.51 11.51
N ILE A 94 -23.55 3.63 12.50
CA ILE A 94 -23.85 3.25 13.88
C ILE A 94 -24.79 4.29 14.45
N ASP A 95 -26.05 3.90 14.68
CA ASP A 95 -27.10 4.79 15.20
C ASP A 95 -27.13 4.81 16.73
N ALA A 96 -26.91 3.64 17.35
CA ALA A 96 -26.86 3.54 18.80
C ALA A 96 -25.97 2.34 19.24
N VAL A 97 -25.37 2.46 20.42
CA VAL A 97 -24.62 1.38 21.09
C VAL A 97 -25.05 1.36 22.56
N GLY A 98 -25.46 0.22 23.07
CA GLY A 98 -25.90 0.08 24.46
C GLY A 98 -26.70 -1.20 24.69
N ALA A 99 -27.29 -1.37 25.86
CA ALA A 99 -28.06 -2.56 26.20
C ALA A 99 -29.56 -2.39 25.83
N ASN A 100 -30.21 -3.49 25.43
CA ASN A 100 -31.65 -3.58 25.20
C ASN A 100 -32.18 -2.61 24.15
N LEU A 101 -31.42 -2.36 23.07
CA LEU A 101 -31.86 -1.52 21.96
C LEU A 101 -33.05 -2.15 21.22
N LYS A 102 -33.92 -1.30 20.70
CA LYS A 102 -35.09 -1.71 19.93
C LYS A 102 -34.86 -1.42 18.44
N ALA A 103 -35.07 -2.42 17.62
CA ALA A 103 -35.08 -2.27 16.19
C ALA A 103 -36.48 -1.95 15.67
N GLY A 104 -36.57 -1.30 14.52
CA GLY A 104 -37.83 -1.08 13.81
C GLY A 104 -38.40 -2.38 13.23
N ALA A 105 -39.69 -2.32 12.81
CA ALA A 105 -40.32 -3.45 12.14
C ALA A 105 -39.58 -3.77 10.82
N GLY A 106 -39.27 -5.06 10.61
CA GLY A 106 -38.54 -5.52 9.41
C GLY A 106 -37.01 -5.35 9.47
N ALA A 107 -36.46 -4.92 10.60
CA ALA A 107 -35.01 -4.90 10.80
C ALA A 107 -34.41 -6.31 10.81
N ARG A 108 -33.20 -6.44 10.29
CA ARG A 108 -32.39 -7.64 10.44
C ARG A 108 -31.87 -7.72 11.87
N VAL A 109 -32.18 -8.77 12.60
CA VAL A 109 -31.64 -9.01 13.95
C VAL A 109 -30.61 -10.13 13.92
N ILE A 110 -29.42 -9.86 14.48
CA ILE A 110 -28.31 -10.79 14.57
C ILE A 110 -28.06 -11.04 16.05
N ASP A 111 -28.24 -12.29 16.50
CA ASP A 111 -27.87 -12.68 17.85
C ASP A 111 -26.36 -12.98 17.90
N ALA A 112 -25.63 -12.12 18.63
CA ALA A 112 -24.19 -12.23 18.84
C ALA A 112 -23.85 -12.70 20.28
N THR A 113 -24.76 -13.45 20.93
CA THR A 113 -24.52 -14.02 22.26
C THR A 113 -23.26 -14.88 22.23
N GLY A 114 -22.32 -14.60 23.17
CA GLY A 114 -21.02 -15.30 23.25
C GLY A 114 -20.01 -14.89 22.16
N ARG A 115 -20.34 -13.93 21.31
CA ARG A 115 -19.47 -13.41 20.26
C ARG A 115 -18.89 -12.07 20.64
N PHE A 116 -17.80 -11.71 19.93
CA PHE A 116 -17.15 -10.42 20.06
C PHE A 116 -17.43 -9.57 18.82
N VAL A 117 -17.61 -8.27 19.02
CA VAL A 117 -17.73 -7.29 17.93
C VAL A 117 -16.65 -6.23 18.10
N THR A 118 -15.92 -5.96 17.02
CA THR A 118 -14.89 -4.92 16.95
C THR A 118 -15.19 -3.95 15.82
N PRO A 119 -14.56 -2.75 15.82
CA PRO A 119 -14.45 -1.98 14.58
C PRO A 119 -13.77 -2.83 13.51
N GLY A 120 -14.00 -2.52 12.26
CA GLY A 120 -13.24 -3.08 11.16
C GLY A 120 -11.75 -2.85 11.32
N ILE A 121 -10.95 -3.85 10.97
CA ILE A 121 -9.50 -3.72 10.93
C ILE A 121 -9.12 -2.81 9.75
N ILE A 122 -8.15 -1.92 9.97
CA ILE A 122 -7.63 -1.00 8.96
C ILE A 122 -6.15 -1.31 8.74
N ASP A 123 -5.81 -1.70 7.52
CA ASP A 123 -4.42 -1.90 7.13
C ASP A 123 -3.82 -0.59 6.63
N CYS A 124 -2.92 -0.01 7.41
CA CYS A 124 -2.32 1.29 7.11
C CYS A 124 -1.29 1.24 5.96
N HIS A 125 -0.87 0.04 5.54
CA HIS A 125 0.07 -0.19 4.45
C HIS A 125 -0.20 -1.52 3.76
N SER A 126 -0.71 -1.45 2.55
CA SER A 126 -1.00 -2.61 1.72
C SER A 126 -0.64 -2.36 0.27
N HIS A 127 -0.45 -3.45 -0.47
CA HIS A 127 -0.24 -3.45 -1.92
C HIS A 127 -1.28 -4.30 -2.66
N SER A 128 -2.30 -4.81 -1.98
CA SER A 128 -3.39 -5.54 -2.63
C SER A 128 -4.33 -4.61 -3.42
N ALA A 129 -5.12 -5.21 -4.30
CA ALA A 129 -5.98 -4.55 -5.29
C ALA A 129 -5.22 -3.81 -6.42
N VAL A 130 -3.95 -4.14 -6.66
CA VAL A 130 -3.15 -3.64 -7.80
C VAL A 130 -2.17 -4.72 -8.25
N ASP A 131 -1.90 -4.81 -9.56
CA ASP A 131 -1.02 -5.83 -10.12
C ASP A 131 0.44 -5.36 -10.23
N ALA A 132 0.67 -4.06 -10.39
CA ALA A 132 2.01 -3.47 -10.44
C ALA A 132 2.05 -2.21 -9.56
N ILE A 133 2.95 -2.18 -8.60
CA ILE A 133 3.01 -1.16 -7.54
C ILE A 133 4.14 -0.15 -7.72
N ASN A 134 5.12 -0.44 -8.56
CA ASN A 134 6.31 0.40 -8.72
C ASN A 134 6.43 1.03 -10.10
N GLU A 135 6.47 2.37 -10.17
CA GLU A 135 7.02 3.08 -11.32
C GLU A 135 8.47 3.48 -10.98
N GLY A 136 9.41 2.54 -11.23
CA GLY A 136 10.78 2.60 -10.69
C GLY A 136 11.79 3.38 -11.53
N THR A 137 11.45 3.93 -12.70
CA THR A 137 12.42 4.50 -13.65
C THR A 137 13.03 5.83 -13.21
N LEU A 138 12.30 6.65 -12.48
CA LEU A 138 12.75 7.96 -11.97
C LEU A 138 12.88 7.95 -10.46
N SER A 139 13.70 8.83 -9.91
CA SER A 139 13.84 9.03 -8.45
C SER A 139 12.61 9.70 -7.83
N VAL A 140 11.85 10.44 -8.65
CA VAL A 140 10.63 11.14 -8.28
C VAL A 140 9.55 10.79 -9.31
N THR A 141 8.49 10.11 -8.87
CA THR A 141 7.34 9.71 -9.69
C THR A 141 6.01 10.13 -9.07
N SER A 142 6.01 11.27 -8.39
CA SER A 142 4.86 11.84 -7.66
C SER A 142 3.59 12.00 -8.50
N MET A 143 3.69 12.01 -9.83
CA MET A 143 2.57 12.15 -10.76
C MET A 143 1.77 10.88 -10.97
N VAL A 144 2.32 9.68 -10.70
CA VAL A 144 1.58 8.43 -10.89
C VAL A 144 0.62 8.17 -9.72
N ARG A 145 -0.49 7.49 -9.98
CA ARG A 145 -1.56 7.32 -8.98
C ARG A 145 -2.04 5.88 -8.93
N ILE A 146 -2.00 5.29 -7.75
CA ILE A 146 -2.51 3.94 -7.51
C ILE A 146 -3.98 3.80 -7.93
N ARG A 147 -4.80 4.82 -7.66
CA ARG A 147 -6.23 4.79 -7.98
C ARG A 147 -6.56 4.55 -9.46
N ASP A 148 -5.62 4.82 -10.37
CA ASP A 148 -5.84 4.69 -11.82
C ASP A 148 -5.69 3.25 -12.32
N VAL A 149 -5.12 2.35 -11.50
CA VAL A 149 -4.78 0.96 -11.86
C VAL A 149 -5.33 -0.07 -10.87
N MET A 150 -6.37 0.29 -10.11
CA MET A 150 -6.98 -0.61 -9.13
C MET A 150 -7.64 -1.82 -9.80
N ASN A 151 -7.40 -3.02 -9.25
CA ASN A 151 -7.99 -4.27 -9.68
C ASN A 151 -9.12 -4.70 -8.72
N PRO A 152 -10.41 -4.56 -9.10
CA PRO A 152 -11.53 -4.91 -8.23
C PRO A 152 -11.75 -6.41 -8.05
N THR A 153 -11.03 -7.24 -8.82
CA THR A 153 -11.16 -8.71 -8.79
C THR A 153 -10.05 -9.41 -8.04
N ASP A 154 -9.10 -8.64 -7.45
CA ASP A 154 -8.03 -9.21 -6.66
C ASP A 154 -8.59 -10.01 -5.47
N ILE A 155 -8.38 -11.33 -5.49
CA ILE A 155 -8.85 -12.25 -4.45
C ILE A 155 -8.26 -11.94 -3.07
N ASN A 156 -7.13 -11.23 -3.00
CA ASN A 156 -6.52 -10.86 -1.73
C ASN A 156 -7.38 -9.89 -0.94
N VAL A 157 -8.19 -9.07 -1.63
CA VAL A 157 -9.19 -8.20 -0.99
C VAL A 157 -10.24 -9.04 -0.26
N TYR A 158 -10.76 -10.09 -0.90
CA TYR A 158 -11.70 -11.01 -0.28
C TYR A 158 -11.08 -11.79 0.89
N ARG A 159 -9.82 -12.22 0.74
CA ARG A 159 -9.07 -12.88 1.82
C ARG A 159 -8.83 -11.96 3.02
N ALA A 160 -8.59 -10.67 2.79
CA ALA A 160 -8.45 -9.67 3.84
C ALA A 160 -9.78 -9.44 4.57
N LEU A 161 -10.91 -9.37 3.86
CA LEU A 161 -12.26 -9.34 4.46
C LEU A 161 -12.51 -10.54 5.38
N ALA A 162 -12.05 -11.74 5.00
CA ALA A 162 -12.13 -12.94 5.84
C ALA A 162 -11.27 -12.85 7.12
N GLY A 163 -10.34 -11.89 7.18
CA GLY A 163 -9.56 -11.50 8.35
C GLY A 163 -10.11 -10.30 9.10
N GLY A 164 -11.24 -9.74 8.65
CA GLY A 164 -11.88 -8.58 9.28
C GLY A 164 -11.36 -7.23 8.83
N VAL A 165 -10.56 -7.16 7.75
CA VAL A 165 -10.07 -5.88 7.19
C VAL A 165 -11.20 -5.22 6.41
N THR A 166 -11.56 -4.00 6.77
CA THR A 166 -12.64 -3.21 6.15
C THR A 166 -12.13 -2.05 5.32
N ALA A 167 -10.91 -1.58 5.62
CA ALA A 167 -10.27 -0.51 4.87
C ALA A 167 -8.76 -0.73 4.80
N GLN A 168 -8.15 -0.21 3.75
CA GLN A 168 -6.69 -0.21 3.61
C GLN A 168 -6.17 1.04 2.91
N ASN A 169 -4.89 1.30 3.12
CA ASN A 169 -4.12 2.27 2.35
C ASN A 169 -3.28 1.54 1.32
N THR A 170 -3.72 1.54 0.05
CA THR A 170 -2.97 0.95 -1.06
C THR A 170 -1.93 1.95 -1.53
N LEU A 171 -0.66 1.59 -1.38
CA LEU A 171 0.49 2.46 -1.61
C LEU A 171 1.25 2.07 -2.88
N HIS A 172 1.93 3.06 -3.47
CA HIS A 172 3.05 2.81 -4.38
C HIS A 172 4.16 2.08 -3.62
N GLY A 173 4.84 1.14 -4.26
CA GLY A 173 5.94 0.41 -3.66
C GLY A 173 7.15 1.29 -3.31
N SER A 174 8.19 0.70 -2.74
CA SER A 174 9.32 1.44 -2.17
C SER A 174 10.51 1.64 -3.13
N ALA A 175 10.28 1.59 -4.45
CA ALA A 175 11.35 1.68 -5.45
C ALA A 175 11.98 3.08 -5.59
N ASN A 176 11.28 4.16 -5.22
CA ASN A 176 11.69 5.55 -5.47
C ASN A 176 11.79 6.34 -4.18
N THR A 177 12.70 7.31 -4.12
CA THR A 177 12.76 8.27 -2.98
C THR A 177 11.44 9.01 -2.81
N ILE A 178 10.83 9.44 -3.92
CA ILE A 178 9.46 9.97 -3.97
C ILE A 178 8.70 9.15 -5.01
N GLY A 179 7.80 8.29 -4.54
CA GLY A 179 6.95 7.44 -5.36
C GLY A 179 5.62 8.10 -5.72
N GLY A 180 4.61 7.26 -6.01
CA GLY A 180 3.30 7.70 -6.47
C GLY A 180 2.32 8.04 -5.35
N GLN A 181 1.15 8.50 -5.77
CA GLN A 181 0.03 8.85 -4.93
C GLN A 181 -0.73 7.57 -4.53
N ASN A 182 -1.04 7.43 -3.24
CA ASN A 182 -1.78 6.30 -2.70
C ASN A 182 -3.30 6.44 -2.86
N ALA A 183 -4.00 5.37 -2.52
CA ALA A 183 -5.45 5.34 -2.42
C ALA A 183 -5.89 4.70 -1.10
N VAL A 184 -6.71 5.39 -0.32
CA VAL A 184 -7.39 4.81 0.84
C VAL A 184 -8.74 4.29 0.37
N ILE A 185 -8.99 3.00 0.59
CA ILE A 185 -10.17 2.30 0.09
C ILE A 185 -10.91 1.55 1.20
N LYS A 186 -12.22 1.38 1.01
CA LYS A 186 -13.04 0.37 1.70
C LYS A 186 -12.99 -0.94 0.91
N MET A 187 -12.89 -2.05 1.60
CA MET A 187 -12.71 -3.40 1.01
C MET A 187 -14.02 -3.94 0.42
N LYS A 188 -14.65 -3.20 -0.50
CA LYS A 188 -15.97 -3.54 -1.07
C LYS A 188 -15.87 -4.52 -2.24
N TYR A 189 -15.26 -5.67 -2.01
CA TYR A 189 -15.10 -6.72 -3.01
C TYR A 189 -16.43 -7.08 -3.69
N GLY A 190 -16.43 -7.15 -5.03
CA GLY A 190 -17.65 -7.39 -5.82
C GLY A 190 -18.47 -6.14 -6.15
N ARG A 191 -18.04 -4.96 -5.67
CA ARG A 191 -18.64 -3.68 -6.05
C ARG A 191 -17.79 -2.95 -7.10
N PRO A 192 -18.37 -2.04 -7.90
CA PRO A 192 -17.61 -1.19 -8.80
C PRO A 192 -16.51 -0.42 -8.06
N ILE A 193 -15.32 -0.31 -8.67
CA ILE A 193 -14.16 0.32 -8.04
C ILE A 193 -14.42 1.76 -7.56
N ALA A 194 -15.32 2.49 -8.22
CA ALA A 194 -15.68 3.85 -7.81
C ALA A 194 -16.28 3.93 -6.39
N GLU A 195 -16.90 2.85 -5.92
CA GLU A 195 -17.50 2.74 -4.58
C GLU A 195 -16.48 2.41 -3.48
N TRP A 196 -15.24 2.04 -3.86
CA TRP A 196 -14.21 1.66 -2.91
C TRP A 196 -13.51 2.87 -2.28
N PHE A 197 -13.45 4.00 -2.99
CA PHE A 197 -12.72 5.16 -2.51
C PHE A 197 -13.40 5.81 -1.31
N PHE A 198 -12.63 5.94 -0.24
CA PHE A 198 -13.11 6.44 1.05
C PHE A 198 -13.42 7.95 1.03
N GLY A 199 -12.83 8.72 0.11
CA GLY A 199 -12.83 10.18 0.19
C GLY A 199 -11.84 10.73 1.24
N ALA A 200 -10.85 9.91 1.64
CA ALA A 200 -9.78 10.30 2.55
C ALA A 200 -8.92 11.44 2.00
N PRO A 201 -8.22 12.18 2.86
CA PRO A 201 -7.20 13.13 2.42
C PRO A 201 -6.20 12.48 1.46
N PRO A 202 -5.78 13.15 0.38
CA PRO A 202 -4.84 12.59 -0.56
C PRO A 202 -3.48 12.32 0.10
N GLY A 203 -2.80 11.28 -0.33
CA GLY A 203 -1.48 10.93 0.18
C GLY A 203 -0.49 10.63 -0.93
N ILE A 204 0.78 10.47 -0.54
CA ILE A 204 1.89 10.14 -1.43
C ILE A 204 2.89 9.25 -0.69
N LYS A 205 3.45 8.26 -1.39
CA LYS A 205 4.48 7.37 -0.86
C LYS A 205 5.87 7.95 -1.08
N PHE A 206 6.63 8.05 0.01
CA PHE A 206 8.08 8.22 -0.02
C PHE A 206 8.76 6.92 0.40
N ALA A 207 10.02 6.75 0.04
CA ALA A 207 10.81 5.62 0.50
C ALA A 207 12.25 6.03 0.80
N LEU A 208 12.77 5.42 1.86
CA LEU A 208 14.16 5.51 2.30
C LEU A 208 14.78 4.11 2.25
N GLY A 209 16.02 4.00 2.67
CA GLY A 209 16.67 2.72 2.85
C GLY A 209 17.23 2.07 1.62
N GLU A 210 17.48 0.77 1.75
CA GLU A 210 18.16 0.02 0.71
C GLU A 210 17.28 -0.26 -0.52
N ASN A 211 15.95 -0.33 -0.37
CA ASN A 211 15.04 -0.58 -1.48
C ASN A 211 15.22 0.45 -2.60
N VAL A 212 15.26 1.74 -2.26
CA VAL A 212 15.48 2.83 -3.23
C VAL A 212 16.83 2.70 -3.95
N LYS A 213 17.88 2.28 -3.23
CA LYS A 213 19.23 2.07 -3.78
C LYS A 213 19.31 0.78 -4.59
N ARG A 214 18.68 -0.31 -4.13
CA ARG A 214 18.70 -1.64 -4.77
C ARG A 214 17.80 -1.71 -6.00
N SER A 215 16.69 -1.00 -6.04
CA SER A 215 15.80 -0.93 -7.22
C SER A 215 16.52 -0.43 -8.47
N ASN A 216 17.73 0.13 -8.30
CA ASN A 216 18.62 0.45 -9.40
C ASN A 216 19.47 -0.75 -9.88
N ASN A 217 19.46 -1.83 -9.14
CA ASN A 217 20.18 -3.06 -9.46
C ASN A 217 19.18 -4.10 -9.98
N SER A 218 18.19 -3.69 -10.77
CA SER A 218 17.26 -4.63 -11.38
C SER A 218 18.03 -5.88 -11.81
N ASN A 219 17.54 -7.06 -11.46
CA ASN A 219 18.12 -8.37 -11.83
C ASN A 219 18.06 -8.61 -13.35
N VAL A 220 18.18 -7.56 -14.14
CA VAL A 220 18.35 -7.64 -15.59
C VAL A 220 19.76 -8.19 -15.83
N ILE A 221 19.82 -9.49 -16.05
CA ILE A 221 21.03 -10.12 -16.61
C ILE A 221 21.17 -9.56 -18.02
N VAL A 222 22.00 -8.55 -18.18
CA VAL A 222 22.34 -8.04 -19.50
C VAL A 222 23.27 -9.07 -20.16
N VAL A 223 22.71 -9.82 -21.08
CA VAL A 223 23.50 -10.71 -21.95
C VAL A 223 24.45 -9.81 -22.75
N GLY A 224 25.74 -9.88 -22.44
CA GLY A 224 26.76 -9.04 -23.09
C GLY A 224 27.59 -8.18 -22.15
N GLY A 225 27.34 -8.22 -20.84
CA GLY A 225 28.24 -7.65 -19.82
C GLY A 225 28.15 -6.14 -19.58
N ALA A 226 27.29 -5.39 -20.29
CA ALA A 226 27.02 -3.99 -19.99
C ALA A 226 26.10 -3.88 -18.77
N GLN A 227 26.56 -3.25 -17.70
CA GLN A 227 25.68 -2.92 -16.55
C GLN A 227 24.62 -1.92 -17.01
N PRO A 228 23.33 -2.13 -16.66
CA PRO A 228 22.31 -1.14 -16.95
C PRO A 228 22.68 0.20 -16.30
N PRO A 229 22.34 1.35 -16.89
CA PRO A 229 22.60 2.64 -16.29
C PRO A 229 21.93 2.71 -14.92
N ARG A 230 22.72 2.98 -13.89
CA ARG A 230 22.21 3.09 -12.52
C ARG A 230 21.51 4.42 -12.35
N ARG A 231 20.28 4.39 -11.87
CA ARG A 231 19.55 5.60 -11.47
C ARG A 231 20.16 6.19 -10.20
N TYR A 232 20.21 7.52 -10.07
CA TYR A 232 20.42 8.21 -8.80
C TYR A 232 19.16 8.09 -7.92
N PRO A 233 19.24 7.92 -6.57
CA PRO A 233 20.45 7.87 -5.75
C PRO A 233 21.03 6.44 -5.59
N GLN A 234 22.32 6.37 -5.21
CA GLN A 234 23.00 5.13 -4.87
C GLN A 234 23.31 5.01 -3.37
N THR A 235 23.16 6.10 -2.62
CA THR A 235 23.51 6.19 -1.20
C THR A 235 22.44 6.95 -0.42
N ARG A 236 22.51 6.87 0.93
CA ARG A 236 21.64 7.67 1.83
C ARG A 236 21.83 9.16 1.64
N MET A 237 23.06 9.62 1.40
CA MET A 237 23.35 11.03 1.05
C MET A 237 22.60 11.45 -0.22
N GLY A 238 22.61 10.58 -1.24
CA GLY A 238 21.87 10.84 -2.46
C GLY A 238 20.35 10.85 -2.28
N GLN A 239 19.80 10.06 -1.35
CA GLN A 239 18.37 10.11 -1.01
C GLN A 239 18.00 11.47 -0.40
N GLU A 240 18.82 11.97 0.51
CA GLU A 240 18.64 13.30 1.11
C GLU A 240 18.62 14.39 0.03
N GLU A 241 19.58 14.34 -0.91
CA GLU A 241 19.68 15.32 -1.99
C GLU A 241 18.49 15.26 -2.95
N VAL A 242 17.98 14.08 -3.29
CA VAL A 242 16.75 13.94 -4.10
C VAL A 242 15.57 14.64 -3.42
N LEU A 243 15.41 14.48 -2.10
CA LEU A 243 14.35 15.15 -1.35
C LEU A 243 14.52 16.67 -1.37
N ARG A 244 15.74 17.18 -1.10
CA ARG A 244 16.04 18.61 -1.10
C ARG A 244 15.83 19.25 -2.46
N ASP A 245 16.30 18.61 -3.53
CA ASP A 245 16.10 19.10 -4.91
C ASP A 245 14.62 19.15 -5.25
N ALA A 246 13.89 18.06 -5.00
CA ALA A 246 12.47 17.96 -5.31
C ALA A 246 11.64 19.04 -4.59
N PHE A 247 11.86 19.25 -3.29
CA PHE A 247 11.14 20.28 -2.54
C PHE A 247 11.61 21.69 -2.84
N THR A 248 12.87 21.90 -3.20
CA THR A 248 13.36 23.19 -3.69
C THR A 248 12.66 23.56 -5.01
N ARG A 249 12.58 22.62 -5.94
CA ARG A 249 11.85 22.80 -7.21
C ARG A 249 10.35 23.04 -6.97
N ALA A 250 9.73 22.29 -6.08
CA ALA A 250 8.31 22.47 -5.75
C ALA A 250 8.04 23.84 -5.14
N ARG A 251 8.92 24.34 -4.26
CA ARG A 251 8.82 25.66 -3.65
C ARG A 251 8.97 26.78 -4.68
N ASN A 252 9.90 26.63 -5.65
CA ASN A 252 10.07 27.58 -6.75
C ASN A 252 8.84 27.57 -7.67
N TYR A 253 8.36 26.40 -8.05
CA TYR A 253 7.15 26.23 -8.85
C TYR A 253 5.91 26.84 -8.19
N LYS A 254 5.73 26.62 -6.88
CA LYS A 254 4.66 27.26 -6.11
C LYS A 254 4.75 28.77 -6.18
N ARG A 255 5.96 29.35 -6.00
CA ARG A 255 6.18 30.81 -6.06
C ARG A 255 5.82 31.38 -7.44
N GLU A 256 6.22 30.73 -8.52
CA GLU A 256 5.87 31.15 -9.89
C GLU A 256 4.34 31.22 -10.08
N TRP A 257 3.60 30.22 -9.58
CA TRP A 257 2.14 30.25 -9.61
C TRP A 257 1.53 31.30 -8.69
N ASP A 258 2.11 31.57 -7.53
CA ASP A 258 1.67 32.64 -6.62
C ASP A 258 1.87 34.02 -7.26
N ASP A 259 3.03 34.25 -7.88
CA ASP A 259 3.35 35.49 -8.59
C ASP A 259 2.39 35.72 -9.77
N TYR A 260 2.11 34.67 -10.55
CA TYR A 260 1.12 34.73 -11.63
C TYR A 260 -0.27 35.09 -11.12
N ARG A 261 -0.76 34.45 -10.04
CA ARG A 261 -2.05 34.75 -9.43
C ARG A 261 -2.12 36.21 -8.93
N ALA A 262 -1.05 36.67 -8.29
CA ALA A 262 -0.94 38.07 -7.83
C ALA A 262 -0.97 39.06 -8.99
N ALA A 263 -0.25 38.78 -10.09
CA ALA A 263 -0.27 39.61 -11.30
C ALA A 263 -1.68 39.69 -11.93
N GLN A 264 -2.40 38.54 -11.97
CA GLN A 264 -3.79 38.53 -12.43
C GLN A 264 -4.72 39.38 -11.53
N GLN A 265 -4.56 39.29 -10.21
CA GLN A 265 -5.36 40.10 -9.26
C GLN A 265 -5.07 41.60 -9.42
N ARG A 266 -3.85 41.96 -9.83
CA ARG A 266 -3.50 43.37 -10.16
C ARG A 266 -3.98 43.83 -11.54
N GLY A 267 -4.62 42.94 -12.32
CA GLY A 267 -5.13 43.24 -13.66
C GLY A 267 -4.07 43.30 -14.76
N GLU A 268 -2.92 42.67 -14.56
CA GLU A 268 -1.84 42.61 -15.54
C GLU A 268 -2.24 41.69 -16.72
N ARG A 269 -2.62 42.31 -17.85
CA ARG A 269 -3.16 41.60 -19.03
C ARG A 269 -2.16 40.70 -19.74
N ASN A 270 -0.85 40.89 -19.54
CA ASN A 270 0.23 40.16 -20.18
C ASN A 270 0.84 39.06 -19.27
N ALA A 271 0.24 38.82 -18.10
CA ALA A 271 0.72 37.76 -17.22
C ALA A 271 0.54 36.38 -17.89
N VAL A 272 1.64 35.67 -18.05
CA VAL A 272 1.68 34.33 -18.66
C VAL A 272 1.67 33.27 -17.55
N PRO A 273 0.74 32.29 -17.58
CA PRO A 273 0.73 31.24 -16.57
C PRO A 273 1.99 30.36 -16.67
N PRO A 274 2.57 29.94 -15.55
CA PRO A 274 3.63 28.94 -15.56
C PRO A 274 3.19 27.65 -16.24
N ARG A 275 4.13 26.94 -16.87
CA ARG A 275 3.84 25.61 -17.43
C ARG A 275 3.49 24.64 -16.30
N ARG A 276 2.40 23.88 -16.48
CA ARG A 276 2.05 22.83 -15.52
C ARG A 276 3.12 21.73 -15.46
N ASP A 277 3.51 21.37 -14.25
CA ASP A 277 4.43 20.27 -13.95
C ASP A 277 3.73 19.27 -13.01
N LEU A 278 3.26 18.17 -13.60
CA LEU A 278 2.51 17.13 -12.88
C LEU A 278 3.35 16.41 -11.81
N GLN A 279 4.69 16.45 -11.94
CA GLN A 279 5.59 15.90 -10.93
C GLN A 279 5.70 16.81 -9.71
N LEU A 280 5.63 18.14 -9.90
CA LEU A 280 5.77 19.12 -8.81
C LEU A 280 4.43 19.44 -8.12
N GLU A 281 3.30 19.34 -8.82
CA GLU A 281 1.97 19.63 -8.25
C GLU A 281 1.69 18.86 -6.94
N PRO A 282 1.88 17.53 -6.84
CA PRO A 282 1.67 16.81 -5.59
C PRO A 282 2.61 17.22 -4.46
N LEU A 283 3.83 17.66 -4.80
CA LEU A 283 4.80 18.15 -3.81
C LEU A 283 4.43 19.53 -3.29
N VAL A 284 3.84 20.39 -4.12
CA VAL A 284 3.23 21.66 -3.67
C VAL A 284 2.09 21.40 -2.71
N GLU A 285 1.24 20.40 -2.99
CA GLU A 285 0.16 20.00 -2.06
C GLU A 285 0.71 19.49 -0.72
N VAL A 286 1.87 18.81 -0.71
CA VAL A 286 2.59 18.46 0.54
C VAL A 286 3.03 19.71 1.29
N LEU A 287 3.67 20.67 0.62
CA LEU A 287 4.10 21.95 1.22
C LEU A 287 2.93 22.76 1.79
N GLU A 288 1.76 22.64 1.20
CA GLU A 288 0.52 23.29 1.65
C GLU A 288 -0.26 22.49 2.72
N GLY A 289 0.26 21.34 3.14
CA GLY A 289 -0.41 20.46 4.11
C GLY A 289 -1.67 19.77 3.59
N LYS A 290 -1.92 19.80 2.27
CA LYS A 290 -3.09 19.20 1.61
C LYS A 290 -2.92 17.72 1.30
N ARG A 291 -1.68 17.24 1.23
CA ARG A 291 -1.34 15.86 0.90
C ARG A 291 -0.48 15.24 1.99
N PHE A 292 -0.87 14.06 2.45
CA PHE A 292 -0.17 13.32 3.50
C PHE A 292 1.06 12.58 2.93
N VAL A 293 2.18 12.65 3.63
CA VAL A 293 3.38 11.87 3.31
C VAL A 293 3.39 10.58 4.13
N HIS A 294 3.47 9.44 3.44
CA HIS A 294 3.67 8.11 4.00
C HIS A 294 5.04 7.60 3.57
N ALA A 295 5.98 7.42 4.50
CA ALA A 295 7.38 7.16 4.18
C ALA A 295 7.82 5.77 4.65
N HIS A 296 8.14 4.87 3.69
CA HIS A 296 8.88 3.64 3.98
C HIS A 296 10.21 3.98 4.66
N SER A 297 10.49 3.36 5.80
CA SER A 297 11.67 3.65 6.60
C SER A 297 11.94 2.56 7.62
N TYR A 298 13.20 2.16 7.77
CA TYR A 298 13.60 1.18 8.77
C TYR A 298 14.53 1.79 9.82
N ARG A 299 15.58 2.48 9.39
CA ARG A 299 16.67 2.96 10.22
C ARG A 299 16.37 4.32 10.85
N SER A 300 16.80 4.48 12.09
CA SER A 300 16.62 5.73 12.86
C SER A 300 17.30 6.94 12.24
N ASP A 301 18.53 6.76 11.70
CA ASP A 301 19.27 7.85 11.05
C ASP A 301 18.56 8.39 9.81
N GLU A 302 17.97 7.52 8.99
CA GLU A 302 17.22 7.93 7.80
C GLU A 302 15.88 8.58 8.15
N MET A 303 15.17 8.07 9.16
CA MET A 303 13.95 8.72 9.66
C MET A 303 14.22 10.12 10.18
N LEU A 304 15.28 10.30 10.99
CA LEU A 304 15.68 11.63 11.47
C LEU A 304 16.02 12.58 10.31
N MET A 305 16.75 12.10 9.30
CA MET A 305 17.05 12.88 8.10
C MET A 305 15.77 13.39 7.43
N LEU A 306 14.77 12.50 7.22
CA LEU A 306 13.51 12.90 6.60
C LEU A 306 12.72 13.90 7.47
N LEU A 307 12.67 13.69 8.79
CA LEU A 307 11.98 14.60 9.72
C LEU A 307 12.64 15.99 9.70
N ASN A 308 13.98 16.05 9.66
CA ASN A 308 14.71 17.32 9.55
C ASN A 308 14.44 18.05 8.23
N ILE A 309 14.38 17.33 7.11
CA ILE A 309 13.98 17.89 5.81
C ILE A 309 12.54 18.42 5.87
N ALA A 310 11.64 17.66 6.47
CA ALA A 310 10.25 18.08 6.61
C ALA A 310 10.14 19.40 7.41
N GLU A 311 10.90 19.55 8.48
CA GLU A 311 10.96 20.79 9.27
C GLU A 311 11.60 21.95 8.47
N GLU A 312 12.70 21.71 7.73
CA GLU A 312 13.36 22.71 6.88
C GLU A 312 12.44 23.26 5.79
N PHE A 313 11.65 22.40 5.18
CA PHE A 313 10.72 22.77 4.11
C PHE A 313 9.33 23.19 4.61
N GLY A 314 9.03 22.95 5.89
CA GLY A 314 7.77 23.37 6.52
C GLY A 314 6.59 22.45 6.23
N PHE A 315 6.82 21.17 5.91
CA PHE A 315 5.77 20.17 5.79
C PHE A 315 5.79 19.16 6.94
N ARG A 316 4.77 18.27 7.01
CA ARG A 316 4.68 17.22 8.01
C ARG A 316 4.67 15.84 7.34
N VAL A 317 5.48 14.92 7.89
CA VAL A 317 5.35 13.50 7.60
C VAL A 317 4.14 13.00 8.38
N LYS A 318 3.13 12.47 7.69
CA LYS A 318 1.92 11.96 8.35
C LYS A 318 2.18 10.64 9.02
N THR A 319 2.86 9.71 8.31
CA THR A 319 3.13 8.37 8.84
C THR A 319 4.47 7.85 8.33
N LEU A 320 5.34 7.48 9.24
CA LEU A 320 6.49 6.63 8.96
C LEU A 320 6.01 5.18 8.86
N GLN A 321 6.42 4.47 7.81
CA GLN A 321 6.00 3.11 7.55
C GLN A 321 7.12 2.14 7.89
N HIS A 322 6.79 0.98 8.46
CA HIS A 322 7.67 -0.06 8.96
C HIS A 322 8.44 0.32 10.24
N VAL A 323 9.14 1.42 10.25
CA VAL A 323 9.70 2.09 11.45
C VAL A 323 10.42 1.13 12.40
N LEU A 324 11.23 0.19 11.89
CA LEU A 324 11.78 -0.90 12.69
C LEU A 324 12.70 -0.43 13.82
N GLU A 325 13.38 0.70 13.65
CA GLU A 325 14.21 1.35 14.66
C GLU A 325 13.53 2.58 15.31
N GLY A 326 12.22 2.70 15.20
CA GLY A 326 11.48 3.84 15.75
C GLY A 326 11.65 4.01 17.26
N TYR A 327 11.84 2.91 17.99
CA TYR A 327 12.13 2.93 19.43
C TYR A 327 13.36 3.75 19.81
N LYS A 328 14.35 3.88 18.89
CA LYS A 328 15.58 4.66 19.12
C LYS A 328 15.35 6.17 19.10
N ILE A 329 14.31 6.63 18.41
CA ILE A 329 13.97 8.03 18.17
C ILE A 329 12.50 8.35 18.42
N ALA A 330 11.86 7.58 19.30
CA ALA A 330 10.44 7.75 19.60
C ALA A 330 10.08 9.16 20.09
N PRO A 331 10.89 9.85 20.91
CA PRO A 331 10.64 11.25 21.30
C PRO A 331 10.64 12.22 20.12
N GLU A 332 11.54 12.06 19.15
CA GLU A 332 11.64 12.89 17.97
C GLU A 332 10.46 12.69 17.04
N ILE A 333 10.02 11.45 16.86
CA ILE A 333 8.80 11.12 16.08
C ILE A 333 7.58 11.77 16.74
N ALA A 334 7.44 11.63 18.07
CA ALA A 334 6.34 12.23 18.83
C ALA A 334 6.36 13.77 18.74
N LYS A 335 7.54 14.39 18.87
CA LYS A 335 7.71 15.85 18.75
C LYS A 335 7.33 16.36 17.37
N HIS A 336 7.71 15.64 16.31
CA HIS A 336 7.31 15.98 14.94
C HIS A 336 5.79 15.82 14.73
N GLY A 337 5.14 14.92 15.47
CA GLY A 337 3.72 14.60 15.34
C GLY A 337 3.42 13.58 14.24
N ALA A 338 4.44 12.86 13.76
CA ALA A 338 4.24 11.77 12.82
C ALA A 338 3.63 10.53 13.52
N GLY A 339 2.77 9.81 12.82
CA GLY A 339 2.40 8.45 13.19
C GLY A 339 3.50 7.45 12.81
N ALA A 340 3.46 6.27 13.40
CA ALA A 340 4.36 5.17 13.09
C ALA A 340 3.56 3.89 12.85
N SER A 341 3.69 3.30 11.67
CA SER A 341 3.08 2.03 11.32
C SER A 341 4.17 0.97 11.20
N THR A 342 4.19 -0.04 12.08
CA THR A 342 5.31 -0.98 12.19
C THR A 342 4.87 -2.42 11.95
N PHE A 343 5.85 -3.31 11.83
CA PHE A 343 5.63 -4.76 11.83
C PHE A 343 5.64 -5.33 13.24
N ALA A 344 4.96 -6.46 13.41
CA ALA A 344 4.94 -7.17 14.68
C ALA A 344 6.16 -8.09 14.87
N ASP A 345 6.74 -8.64 13.80
CA ASP A 345 7.71 -9.75 13.88
C ASP A 345 8.66 -9.90 12.68
N PHE A 346 8.88 -8.89 11.87
CA PHE A 346 9.88 -8.93 10.78
C PHE A 346 11.29 -8.60 11.28
N TRP A 347 11.82 -9.46 12.14
CA TRP A 347 13.11 -9.24 12.77
C TRP A 347 14.23 -9.89 11.96
N GLY A 348 15.21 -9.08 11.54
CA GLY A 348 16.41 -9.57 10.91
C GLY A 348 16.22 -10.27 9.55
N TYR A 349 15.08 -10.04 8.86
CA TYR A 349 14.84 -10.64 7.55
C TYR A 349 15.71 -10.04 6.44
N LYS A 350 16.28 -8.86 6.69
CA LYS A 350 17.33 -8.22 5.87
C LYS A 350 18.26 -7.36 6.73
N LEU A 351 19.40 -6.93 6.16
CA LEU A 351 20.43 -6.24 6.92
C LEU A 351 19.97 -4.97 7.61
N GLU A 352 19.19 -4.12 6.95
CA GLU A 352 18.66 -2.88 7.56
C GLU A 352 17.54 -3.12 8.58
N ALA A 353 17.05 -4.35 8.71
CA ALA A 353 16.07 -4.75 9.72
C ALA A 353 16.72 -5.47 10.93
N TYR A 354 18.07 -5.49 11.00
CA TYR A 354 18.79 -6.25 12.01
C TYR A 354 18.51 -5.80 13.45
N ASP A 355 18.37 -4.48 13.68
CA ASP A 355 18.09 -3.89 14.98
C ASP A 355 16.59 -3.82 15.34
N SER A 356 15.75 -4.50 14.60
CA SER A 356 14.33 -4.62 14.87
C SER A 356 14.07 -5.38 16.18
N ILE A 357 13.15 -4.89 17.01
CA ILE A 357 12.83 -5.48 18.32
C ILE A 357 11.32 -5.69 18.52
N PRO A 358 10.90 -6.72 19.29
CA PRO A 358 9.49 -7.02 19.50
C PRO A 358 8.71 -5.97 20.33
N TYR A 359 9.41 -5.06 20.99
CA TYR A 359 8.80 -4.04 21.88
C TYR A 359 8.60 -2.69 21.18
N ASN A 360 9.00 -2.56 19.92
CA ASN A 360 9.10 -1.30 19.20
C ASN A 360 7.80 -0.48 19.27
N SER A 361 6.65 -1.06 18.89
CA SER A 361 5.40 -0.30 18.90
C SER A 361 4.97 0.12 20.31
N ALA A 362 5.24 -0.70 21.35
CA ALA A 362 4.91 -0.36 22.71
C ALA A 362 5.76 0.80 23.24
N ILE A 363 7.05 0.82 22.92
CA ILE A 363 7.94 1.93 23.30
C ILE A 363 7.48 3.22 22.63
N MET A 364 7.20 3.20 21.34
CA MET A 364 6.70 4.35 20.60
C MET A 364 5.34 4.83 21.15
N THR A 365 4.40 3.91 21.43
CA THR A 365 3.10 4.25 22.02
C THR A 365 3.27 4.97 23.37
N ARG A 366 4.13 4.45 24.24
CA ARG A 366 4.43 5.09 25.55
C ARG A 366 5.12 6.44 25.43
N ALA A 367 5.86 6.67 24.35
CA ALA A 367 6.45 7.96 24.02
C ALA A 367 5.43 8.96 23.40
N GLY A 368 4.17 8.57 23.24
CA GLY A 368 3.11 9.43 22.72
C GLY A 368 2.96 9.41 21.19
N VAL A 369 3.65 8.51 20.49
CA VAL A 369 3.47 8.33 19.04
C VAL A 369 2.15 7.62 18.76
N VAL A 370 1.38 8.08 17.79
CA VAL A 370 0.23 7.35 17.25
C VAL A 370 0.75 6.16 16.46
N THR A 371 0.72 4.97 17.07
CA THR A 371 1.33 3.76 16.51
C THR A 371 0.26 2.84 15.92
N SER A 372 0.54 2.23 14.79
CA SER A 372 -0.25 1.15 14.19
C SER A 372 0.62 -0.04 13.79
N VAL A 373 -0.03 -1.15 13.43
CA VAL A 373 0.61 -2.32 12.83
C VAL A 373 0.02 -2.51 11.43
N ASN A 374 0.87 -2.77 10.45
CA ASN A 374 0.48 -2.98 9.06
C ASN A 374 0.93 -4.35 8.54
N SER A 375 0.40 -4.76 7.40
CA SER A 375 0.72 -6.04 6.81
C SER A 375 1.92 -6.00 5.86
N ASP A 376 1.94 -5.05 4.93
CA ASP A 376 2.84 -4.99 3.76
C ASP A 376 2.89 -6.31 2.95
N ASP A 377 1.89 -7.16 3.16
CA ASP A 377 1.81 -8.50 2.59
C ASP A 377 0.35 -8.98 2.56
N ALA A 378 -0.13 -9.44 1.42
CA ALA A 378 -1.52 -9.88 1.23
C ALA A 378 -1.88 -11.10 2.13
N GLY A 379 -0.94 -11.99 2.41
CA GLY A 379 -1.15 -13.15 3.29
C GLY A 379 -1.23 -12.75 4.77
N ARG A 380 -0.52 -11.68 5.18
CA ARG A 380 -0.53 -11.16 6.55
C ARG A 380 -1.74 -10.28 6.83
N ALA A 381 -2.26 -9.54 5.85
CA ALA A 381 -3.40 -8.63 6.03
C ALA A 381 -4.55 -9.28 6.81
N ARG A 382 -4.85 -10.55 6.54
CA ARG A 382 -5.88 -11.32 7.23
C ARG A 382 -5.55 -11.72 8.69
N ARG A 383 -4.39 -11.35 9.23
CA ARG A 383 -3.92 -11.72 10.59
C ARG A 383 -3.49 -10.53 11.44
N LEU A 384 -3.81 -9.32 11.05
CA LEU A 384 -3.44 -8.10 11.77
C LEU A 384 -3.95 -8.10 13.22
N ASN A 385 -5.07 -8.76 13.51
CA ASN A 385 -5.54 -9.00 14.88
C ASN A 385 -4.51 -9.77 15.73
N ILE A 386 -3.85 -10.77 15.14
CA ILE A 386 -2.81 -11.56 15.85
C ILE A 386 -1.53 -10.72 16.00
N ASP A 387 -1.20 -9.89 15.01
CA ASP A 387 -0.05 -8.99 15.11
C ASP A 387 -0.26 -7.95 16.22
N ALA A 388 -1.47 -7.42 16.38
CA ALA A 388 -1.82 -6.59 17.52
C ALA A 388 -1.71 -7.35 18.87
N ALA A 389 -2.15 -8.62 18.92
CA ALA A 389 -2.03 -9.45 20.12
C ALA A 389 -0.57 -9.70 20.55
N LYS A 390 0.37 -9.77 19.58
CA LYS A 390 1.81 -9.88 19.89
C LYS A 390 2.31 -8.67 20.69
N MET A 391 1.74 -7.48 20.45
CA MET A 391 2.13 -6.27 21.18
C MET A 391 1.65 -6.28 22.64
N MET A 392 0.55 -6.96 22.93
CA MET A 392 0.17 -7.24 24.32
C MET A 392 1.20 -8.17 24.98
N LYS A 393 1.54 -9.26 24.30
CA LYS A 393 2.44 -10.28 24.85
C LYS A 393 3.88 -9.79 25.03
N TYR A 394 4.43 -9.13 24.05
CA TYR A 394 5.85 -8.70 24.07
C TYR A 394 6.02 -7.30 24.65
N GLY A 395 5.14 -6.36 24.28
CA GLY A 395 5.24 -4.96 24.68
C GLY A 395 4.47 -4.58 25.94
N GLY A 396 3.58 -5.46 26.42
CA GLY A 396 2.73 -5.19 27.59
C GLY A 396 1.71 -4.08 27.34
N LEU A 397 1.25 -3.93 26.08
CA LEU A 397 0.12 -3.05 25.78
C LEU A 397 -1.18 -3.66 26.34
N THR A 398 -2.10 -2.81 26.75
CA THR A 398 -3.44 -3.22 27.14
C THR A 398 -4.23 -3.70 25.92
N GLU A 399 -5.32 -4.43 26.16
CA GLU A 399 -6.23 -4.89 25.11
C GLU A 399 -6.73 -3.72 24.23
N GLN A 400 -7.11 -2.62 24.85
CA GLN A 400 -7.59 -1.45 24.15
C GLN A 400 -6.50 -0.78 23.30
N GLU A 401 -5.28 -0.66 23.82
CA GLU A 401 -4.15 -0.13 23.06
C GLU A 401 -3.83 -1.04 21.88
N ALA A 402 -3.81 -2.36 22.07
CA ALA A 402 -3.58 -3.32 20.99
C ALA A 402 -4.67 -3.25 19.91
N LEU A 403 -5.94 -3.14 20.27
CA LEU A 403 -7.03 -2.96 19.31
C LEU A 403 -6.86 -1.68 18.49
N ARG A 404 -6.47 -0.59 19.14
CA ARG A 404 -6.23 0.68 18.45
C ARG A 404 -5.11 0.62 17.42
N LEU A 405 -4.11 -0.26 17.58
CA LEU A 405 -3.02 -0.42 16.60
C LEU A 405 -3.53 -0.81 15.22
N VAL A 406 -4.63 -1.53 15.14
CA VAL A 406 -5.18 -2.06 13.88
C VAL A 406 -6.56 -1.48 13.54
N THR A 407 -6.99 -0.45 14.27
CA THR A 407 -8.28 0.21 14.07
C THR A 407 -8.14 1.73 14.16
N LEU A 408 -8.39 2.34 15.31
CA LEU A 408 -8.47 3.79 15.48
C LEU A 408 -7.15 4.52 15.17
N ASN A 409 -6.00 3.98 15.58
CA ASN A 409 -4.71 4.63 15.29
C ASN A 409 -4.39 4.62 13.79
N ALA A 410 -4.69 3.52 13.09
CA ALA A 410 -4.58 3.45 11.64
C ALA A 410 -5.53 4.46 10.97
N ALA A 411 -6.77 4.59 11.45
CA ALA A 411 -7.72 5.60 10.97
C ALA A 411 -7.18 7.03 11.14
N ILE A 412 -6.58 7.37 12.28
CA ILE A 412 -5.95 8.69 12.55
C ILE A 412 -4.80 8.95 11.58
N GLN A 413 -3.97 7.92 11.32
CA GLN A 413 -2.85 8.03 10.37
C GLN A 413 -3.31 8.26 8.93
N LEU A 414 -4.50 7.78 8.58
CA LEU A 414 -5.11 7.98 7.27
C LEU A 414 -6.05 9.20 7.19
N GLY A 415 -6.34 9.85 8.32
CA GLY A 415 -7.26 10.99 8.39
C GLY A 415 -8.72 10.62 8.17
N ILE A 416 -9.12 9.40 8.54
CA ILE A 416 -10.48 8.87 8.40
C ILE A 416 -11.13 8.52 9.74
N ASP A 417 -10.52 8.89 10.85
CA ASP A 417 -10.97 8.58 12.21
C ASP A 417 -12.30 9.25 12.58
N GLY A 418 -12.70 10.29 11.88
CA GLY A 418 -14.06 10.85 11.97
C GLY A 418 -15.15 9.94 11.37
N HIS A 419 -14.77 8.97 10.54
CA HIS A 419 -15.68 8.08 9.84
C HIS A 419 -15.67 6.65 10.37
N THR A 420 -14.50 6.10 10.72
CA THR A 420 -14.33 4.70 11.09
C THR A 420 -13.22 4.49 12.14
N GLY A 421 -12.85 3.25 12.43
CA GLY A 421 -11.76 2.88 13.35
C GLY A 421 -12.18 2.74 14.82
N SER A 422 -13.42 3.05 15.16
CA SER A 422 -14.00 2.80 16.50
C SER A 422 -15.51 2.63 16.41
N ILE A 423 -16.11 2.00 17.42
CA ILE A 423 -17.56 1.83 17.51
C ILE A 423 -18.14 3.01 18.29
N ASP A 424 -18.39 4.11 17.56
CA ASP A 424 -18.99 5.32 18.08
C ASP A 424 -20.21 5.70 17.24
N VAL A 425 -21.23 6.27 17.89
CA VAL A 425 -22.45 6.75 17.23
C VAL A 425 -22.11 7.78 16.14
N GLY A 426 -22.70 7.62 14.98
CA GLY A 426 -22.48 8.47 13.79
C GLY A 426 -21.38 8.02 12.85
N LYS A 427 -20.50 7.12 13.28
CA LYS A 427 -19.46 6.53 12.40
C LYS A 427 -20.06 5.50 11.43
N ASP A 428 -19.32 5.18 10.38
CA ASP A 428 -19.66 4.12 9.45
C ASP A 428 -19.73 2.79 10.19
N ALA A 429 -20.70 1.97 9.87
CA ALA A 429 -20.85 0.65 10.47
C ALA A 429 -19.90 -0.35 9.78
N ASP A 430 -18.59 -0.07 9.91
CA ASP A 430 -17.49 -0.95 9.52
C ASP A 430 -17.17 -1.83 10.75
N LEU A 431 -17.70 -3.04 10.78
CA LEU A 431 -17.74 -3.90 11.96
C LEU A 431 -17.33 -5.34 11.62
N VAL A 432 -16.75 -6.01 12.61
CA VAL A 432 -16.39 -7.44 12.50
C VAL A 432 -17.00 -8.22 13.66
N ILE A 433 -17.72 -9.30 13.34
CA ILE A 433 -18.21 -10.25 14.31
C ILE A 433 -17.26 -11.46 14.35
N TRP A 434 -16.78 -11.79 15.54
CA TRP A 434 -15.85 -12.87 15.82
C TRP A 434 -16.52 -13.99 16.61
N ASN A 435 -16.17 -15.26 16.33
CA ASN A 435 -16.65 -16.41 17.08
C ASN A 435 -16.04 -16.54 18.49
N GLY A 436 -15.06 -15.73 18.82
CA GLY A 436 -14.36 -15.69 20.11
C GLY A 436 -13.54 -14.41 20.22
N HIS A 437 -12.72 -14.32 21.25
CA HIS A 437 -11.91 -13.13 21.51
C HIS A 437 -10.99 -12.81 20.31
N PRO A 438 -11.00 -11.58 19.72
CA PRO A 438 -10.30 -11.27 18.47
C PRO A 438 -8.79 -11.52 18.53
N PHE A 439 -8.17 -11.42 19.69
CA PHE A 439 -6.72 -11.65 19.88
C PHE A 439 -6.34 -13.10 20.19
N SER A 440 -7.30 -14.02 20.14
CA SER A 440 -7.02 -15.45 20.25
C SER A 440 -6.68 -16.05 18.88
N VAL A 441 -5.63 -16.86 18.81
CA VAL A 441 -5.25 -17.60 17.60
C VAL A 441 -6.31 -18.62 17.15
N TYR A 442 -7.24 -18.97 18.04
CA TYR A 442 -8.36 -19.87 17.74
C TYR A 442 -9.58 -19.16 17.17
N SER A 443 -9.65 -17.84 17.32
CA SER A 443 -10.79 -17.06 16.85
C SER A 443 -10.78 -16.91 15.34
N ARG A 444 -11.98 -16.78 14.79
CA ARG A 444 -12.24 -16.56 13.36
C ARG A 444 -13.26 -15.45 13.20
N VAL A 445 -13.16 -14.72 12.12
CA VAL A 445 -14.19 -13.79 11.69
C VAL A 445 -15.39 -14.60 11.23
N ASP A 446 -16.56 -14.34 11.76
CA ASP A 446 -17.83 -14.89 11.28
C ASP A 446 -18.41 -14.00 10.19
N GLN A 447 -18.45 -12.68 10.43
CA GLN A 447 -19.01 -11.72 9.49
C GLN A 447 -18.21 -10.41 9.49
N THR A 448 -18.06 -9.79 8.31
CA THR A 448 -17.45 -8.47 8.11
C THR A 448 -18.43 -7.55 7.43
N TYR A 449 -18.69 -6.42 8.05
CA TYR A 449 -19.60 -5.37 7.57
C TYR A 449 -18.80 -4.14 7.16
N ILE A 450 -19.20 -3.50 6.06
CA ILE A 450 -18.70 -2.20 5.61
C ILE A 450 -19.92 -1.33 5.27
N ASP A 451 -19.99 -0.12 5.84
CA ASP A 451 -21.14 0.76 5.72
C ASP A 451 -22.47 0.04 6.09
N GLY A 452 -22.42 -0.87 7.07
CA GLY A 452 -23.56 -1.66 7.52
C GLY A 452 -24.00 -2.77 6.55
N GLU A 453 -23.31 -2.94 5.42
CA GLU A 453 -23.52 -3.99 4.44
C GLU A 453 -22.58 -5.16 4.71
N LEU A 454 -23.05 -6.38 4.53
CA LEU A 454 -22.29 -7.61 4.78
C LEU A 454 -21.43 -7.94 3.54
N PHE A 455 -20.09 -7.95 3.69
CA PHE A 455 -19.14 -8.26 2.62
C PHE A 455 -18.46 -9.61 2.78
N PHE A 456 -18.47 -10.16 3.99
CA PHE A 456 -17.97 -11.52 4.25
C PHE A 456 -18.87 -12.24 5.25
N ASP A 457 -19.24 -13.47 4.93
CA ASP A 457 -19.94 -14.40 5.82
C ASP A 457 -19.28 -15.77 5.72
N ARG A 458 -18.81 -16.28 6.84
CA ARG A 458 -18.03 -17.52 6.88
C ARG A 458 -18.85 -18.72 6.43
N ASP A 459 -20.11 -18.81 6.84
CA ASP A 459 -20.94 -19.98 6.50
C ASP A 459 -21.25 -20.01 5.00
N GLN A 460 -21.47 -18.85 4.41
CA GLN A 460 -21.62 -18.73 2.96
C GLN A 460 -20.31 -19.05 2.22
N ASP A 461 -19.16 -18.54 2.71
CA ASP A 461 -17.85 -18.85 2.15
C ASP A 461 -17.56 -20.37 2.15
N MET A 462 -17.85 -21.05 3.26
CA MET A 462 -17.66 -22.50 3.35
C MET A 462 -18.54 -23.27 2.38
N LYS A 463 -19.80 -22.87 2.20
CA LYS A 463 -20.70 -23.45 1.20
C LYS A 463 -20.15 -23.23 -0.21
N ARG A 464 -19.78 -21.99 -0.54
CA ARG A 464 -19.24 -21.63 -1.84
C ARG A 464 -17.97 -22.43 -2.18
N ARG A 465 -17.06 -22.62 -1.22
CA ARG A 465 -15.85 -23.44 -1.44
C ARG A 465 -16.20 -24.88 -1.85
N ALA A 466 -17.18 -25.47 -1.20
CA ALA A 466 -17.63 -26.80 -1.53
C ALA A 466 -18.23 -26.88 -2.96
N ASP A 467 -18.96 -25.85 -3.37
CA ASP A 467 -19.53 -25.73 -4.71
C ASP A 467 -18.45 -25.59 -5.77
N LEU A 468 -17.49 -24.67 -5.54
CA LEU A 468 -16.34 -24.46 -6.43
C LEU A 468 -15.47 -25.71 -6.59
N GLU A 469 -15.28 -26.46 -5.51
CA GLU A 469 -14.51 -27.70 -5.58
C GLU A 469 -15.23 -28.78 -6.44
N ARG A 470 -16.56 -28.86 -6.34
CA ARG A 470 -17.35 -29.74 -7.22
C ARG A 470 -17.26 -29.31 -8.69
N GLU A 471 -17.42 -28.01 -8.95
CA GLU A 471 -17.31 -27.46 -10.30
C GLU A 471 -15.92 -27.73 -10.89
N ARG A 472 -14.84 -27.51 -10.09
CA ARG A 472 -13.48 -27.84 -10.51
C ARG A 472 -13.33 -29.28 -10.93
N GLN A 473 -13.84 -30.21 -10.12
CA GLN A 473 -13.78 -31.65 -10.42
C GLN A 473 -14.58 -32.02 -11.67
N GLU A 474 -15.68 -31.33 -11.94
CA GLU A 474 -16.47 -31.54 -13.16
C GLU A 474 -15.72 -31.02 -14.39
N LEU A 475 -15.11 -29.85 -14.32
CA LEU A 475 -14.29 -29.27 -15.39
C LEU A 475 -13.06 -30.13 -15.70
N GLU A 476 -12.34 -30.58 -14.65
CA GLU A 476 -11.19 -31.48 -14.81
C GLU A 476 -11.58 -32.83 -15.47
N LYS A 477 -12.77 -33.34 -15.23
CA LYS A 477 -13.29 -34.55 -15.93
C LYS A 477 -13.69 -34.27 -17.38
N ALA A 478 -14.21 -33.08 -17.66
CA ALA A 478 -14.60 -32.66 -19.01
C ALA A 478 -13.41 -32.40 -19.94
N GLU A 479 -12.26 -32.01 -19.38
CA GLU A 479 -11.03 -31.71 -20.11
C GLU A 479 -9.83 -32.58 -19.65
N PRO A 480 -9.92 -33.92 -19.66
CA PRO A 480 -8.97 -34.78 -18.97
C PRO A 480 -7.54 -34.79 -19.54
N ASN A 481 -7.25 -34.12 -20.66
CA ASN A 481 -5.95 -34.27 -21.33
C ASN A 481 -5.45 -33.06 -22.14
N GLN A 482 -5.82 -31.85 -21.82
CA GLN A 482 -5.08 -30.72 -22.37
C GLN A 482 -3.81 -30.50 -21.53
N ALA A 483 -2.70 -31.11 -21.96
CA ALA A 483 -1.39 -30.65 -21.54
C ALA A 483 -1.31 -29.13 -21.76
N PRO A 484 -0.70 -28.35 -20.86
CA PRO A 484 -0.61 -26.91 -21.02
C PRO A 484 0.01 -26.63 -22.39
N THR A 485 -0.78 -26.07 -23.31
CA THR A 485 -0.33 -25.62 -24.64
C THR A 485 0.45 -24.30 -24.54
N GLY A 486 1.28 -24.17 -23.53
CA GLY A 486 2.29 -23.15 -23.41
C GLY A 486 3.56 -23.67 -24.06
N ALA A 487 3.76 -23.40 -25.36
CA ALA A 487 5.09 -23.54 -25.93
C ALA A 487 6.06 -22.69 -25.09
N PRO A 488 7.21 -23.25 -24.64
CA PRO A 488 8.18 -22.45 -23.92
C PRO A 488 8.70 -21.37 -24.88
N LEU A 489 8.44 -20.11 -24.59
CA LEU A 489 9.14 -19.01 -25.21
C LEU A 489 10.62 -19.15 -24.85
N GLY A 490 11.40 -19.66 -25.80
CA GLY A 490 12.84 -19.63 -25.90
C GLY A 490 13.62 -20.13 -24.69
N GLY A 491 14.15 -21.36 -24.79
CA GLY A 491 14.89 -22.07 -23.77
C GLY A 491 16.03 -21.33 -23.11
N ALA A 492 16.05 -21.43 -21.78
CA ALA A 492 17.27 -21.50 -21.03
C ALA A 492 17.23 -22.82 -20.23
N ALA A 493 18.29 -23.64 -20.43
CA ALA A 493 18.44 -24.90 -19.71
C ALA A 493 18.44 -24.70 -18.20
N PRO A 494 17.92 -25.66 -17.40
CA PRO A 494 17.89 -25.54 -15.95
C PRO A 494 19.32 -25.57 -15.40
N ARG A 495 19.78 -24.44 -14.87
CA ARG A 495 20.99 -24.39 -14.05
C ARG A 495 20.65 -24.94 -12.66
N GLY A 496 21.44 -25.94 -12.26
CA GLY A 496 21.30 -26.62 -10.98
C GLY A 496 21.25 -25.63 -9.81
N ARG A 497 20.34 -25.90 -8.88
CA ARG A 497 20.22 -25.23 -7.59
C ARG A 497 21.56 -25.27 -6.86
N ARG A 498 22.16 -24.10 -6.62
CA ARG A 498 23.10 -23.92 -5.53
C ARG A 498 22.31 -23.64 -4.26
N PRO A 499 22.59 -24.30 -3.14
CA PRO A 499 21.97 -23.94 -1.87
C PRO A 499 22.57 -22.62 -1.36
N GLY A 500 21.73 -21.64 -1.04
CA GLY A 500 22.06 -20.47 -0.25
C GLY A 500 22.31 -19.17 -1.01
N SER A 501 21.28 -18.62 -1.59
CA SER A 501 21.08 -17.17 -1.67
C SER A 501 19.58 -16.91 -1.49
N HIS A 502 19.22 -16.44 -0.34
CA HIS A 502 17.96 -15.78 -0.14
C HIS A 502 18.06 -14.45 -0.89
N ASP A 503 17.51 -14.37 -2.08
CA ASP A 503 17.27 -13.10 -2.74
C ASP A 503 16.07 -12.49 -2.01
N ASP A 504 16.35 -11.43 -1.26
CA ASP A 504 15.40 -10.58 -0.59
C ASP A 504 14.61 -9.80 -1.63
N ASP A 505 13.62 -10.46 -2.24
CA ASP A 505 12.61 -9.80 -3.04
C ASP A 505 11.58 -9.24 -2.08
N ASP A 506 11.71 -7.95 -1.79
CA ASP A 506 10.74 -7.22 -0.98
C ASP A 506 9.36 -7.30 -1.64
N GLY A 507 8.60 -8.31 -1.30
CA GLY A 507 7.15 -8.29 -1.34
C GLY A 507 6.45 -8.07 -2.67
N ASP A 508 7.13 -8.19 -3.80
CA ASP A 508 6.44 -8.48 -5.05
C ASP A 508 6.09 -9.99 -5.06
N GLY A 509 5.42 -10.39 -4.00
CA GLY A 509 4.89 -11.72 -3.84
C GLY A 509 3.73 -11.92 -4.81
N ASP A 510 4.06 -12.25 -6.04
CA ASP A 510 3.17 -13.00 -6.89
C ASP A 510 3.01 -14.40 -6.27
N GLY A 511 2.11 -14.49 -5.32
CA GLY A 511 1.67 -15.72 -4.68
C GLY A 511 0.76 -16.51 -5.62
N GLY A 512 1.24 -16.80 -6.79
CA GLY A 512 0.65 -17.82 -7.64
C GLY A 512 1.12 -19.19 -7.21
N HIS A 513 0.14 -20.04 -6.87
CA HIS A 513 0.14 -21.51 -6.86
C HIS A 513 0.43 -22.22 -5.53
N ASN A 514 -0.59 -22.65 -4.96
CA ASN A 514 -1.23 -23.93 -4.52
C ASN A 514 -2.17 -23.69 -3.33
#